data_7b64d7b76eef7eca70c031b48b043bc0
#
_entry.id   7b64d7b76eef7eca70c031b48b043bc0
#
_cell.length_a   1.000
_cell.length_b   1.000
_cell.length_c   1.000
_cell.angle_alpha   90.00
_cell.angle_beta   90.00
_cell.angle_gamma   90.00
#
_symmetry.space_group_name_H-M   'P 1'
#
loop_
_entity.id
_entity.type
_entity.pdbx_description
1 polymer ?
#
loop_
_entity_poly.entity_id
_entity_poly.type
_entity_poly.pdbx_seq_one_letter_code
_entity_poly.pdbx_strand_id
1 'polypeptide(L)'
;MNIELDFEKRYRLVREVIETIVLTILMFLVIRLAVQNFNIEGMSMEPSLHDKELILVDKWTYLFHAPGRGDVVVFVAPPHPDQDYIKRIIALPGDTITIRDTTVVVDGVTLSESYVDPHRQGNVYAYKNISKVIPPNYYFVLGDNRIGSSDSRDWGLLPRSDIIGRAALVYWPLGESNNGLLPNVSSVFAKVHQTGSVPGTQHTEATVDMDGMFLLLMPCLFVIFSRRRSLQAASGNRKGRCPYRR
;
A
#
# COMPACT_ATOMS: atom_id res chain seq x y z
N MET A 1 5.15 -51.66 -26.25
CA MET A 1 6.03 -50.46 -26.28
C MET A 1 5.29 -49.15 -26.42
N ASN A 2 4.12 -49.07 -27.08
CA ASN A 2 3.36 -47.79 -27.23
C ASN A 2 2.53 -47.43 -25.99
N ILE A 3 2.12 -48.38 -25.17
CA ILE A 3 1.23 -48.13 -24.00
C ILE A 3 1.98 -47.44 -22.85
N GLU A 4 3.24 -47.81 -22.57
CA GLU A 4 4.06 -47.21 -21.52
C GLU A 4 4.44 -45.75 -21.85
N LEU A 5 4.73 -45.45 -23.12
CA LEU A 5 5.05 -44.10 -23.58
C LEU A 5 3.83 -43.16 -23.46
N ASP A 6 2.64 -43.67 -23.62
CA ASP A 6 1.39 -42.90 -23.53
C ASP A 6 1.02 -42.63 -22.06
N PHE A 7 1.31 -43.55 -21.15
CA PHE A 7 1.13 -43.40 -19.72
C PHE A 7 2.09 -42.35 -19.13
N GLU A 8 3.35 -42.39 -19.50
CA GLU A 8 4.37 -41.39 -19.12
C GLU A 8 4.01 -39.99 -19.57
N LYS A 9 3.49 -39.83 -20.79
CA LYS A 9 3.02 -38.52 -21.31
C LYS A 9 1.82 -38.00 -20.56
N ARG A 10 0.84 -38.85 -20.27
CA ARG A 10 -0.35 -38.49 -19.49
C ARG A 10 0.01 -38.07 -18.07
N TYR A 11 0.90 -38.82 -17.42
CA TYR A 11 1.37 -38.47 -16.08
C TYR A 11 2.08 -37.11 -16.05
N ARG A 12 2.94 -36.82 -17.01
CA ARG A 12 3.60 -35.50 -17.11
C ARG A 12 2.59 -34.36 -17.31
N LEU A 13 1.62 -34.55 -18.19
CA LEU A 13 0.57 -33.54 -18.42
C LEU A 13 -0.25 -33.29 -17.15
N VAL A 14 -0.68 -34.32 -16.48
CA VAL A 14 -1.44 -34.21 -15.22
C VAL A 14 -0.61 -33.49 -14.16
N ARG A 15 0.66 -33.80 -14.02
CA ARG A 15 1.57 -33.14 -13.10
C ARG A 15 1.75 -31.65 -13.44
N GLU A 16 1.96 -31.28 -14.70
CA GLU A 16 2.09 -29.90 -15.15
C GLU A 16 0.81 -29.10 -14.89
N VAL A 17 -0.35 -29.68 -15.12
CA VAL A 17 -1.65 -29.06 -14.80
C VAL A 17 -1.79 -28.84 -13.30
N ILE A 18 -1.47 -29.82 -12.48
CA ILE A 18 -1.54 -29.67 -11.00
C ILE A 18 -0.55 -28.61 -10.52
N GLU A 19 0.70 -28.61 -10.98
CA GLU A 19 1.70 -27.59 -10.64
C GLU A 19 1.18 -26.16 -11.01
N THR A 20 0.58 -26.02 -12.18
CA THR A 20 0.01 -24.73 -12.62
C THR A 20 -1.15 -24.30 -11.75
N ILE A 21 -2.07 -25.20 -11.41
CA ILE A 21 -3.21 -24.89 -10.52
C ILE A 21 -2.72 -24.47 -9.14
N VAL A 22 -1.76 -25.23 -8.56
CA VAL A 22 -1.20 -24.93 -7.23
C VAL A 22 -0.53 -23.54 -7.23
N LEU A 23 0.28 -23.23 -8.25
CA LEU A 23 0.93 -21.92 -8.37
C LEU A 23 -0.10 -20.80 -8.53
N THR A 24 -1.15 -21.02 -9.32
CA THR A 24 -2.22 -20.01 -9.50
C THR A 24 -2.96 -19.74 -8.19
N ILE A 25 -3.31 -20.79 -7.45
CA ILE A 25 -3.95 -20.66 -6.13
C ILE A 25 -3.03 -19.93 -5.16
N LEU A 26 -1.75 -20.31 -5.10
CA LEU A 26 -0.77 -19.67 -4.22
C LEU A 26 -0.63 -18.18 -4.54
N MET A 27 -0.50 -17.81 -5.82
CA MET A 27 -0.42 -16.42 -6.26
C MET A 27 -1.69 -15.64 -5.88
N PHE A 28 -2.86 -16.24 -6.07
CA PHE A 28 -4.13 -15.62 -5.68
C PHE A 28 -4.21 -15.37 -4.16
N LEU A 29 -3.77 -16.34 -3.35
CA LEU A 29 -3.72 -16.19 -1.89
C LEU A 29 -2.77 -15.07 -1.47
N VAL A 30 -1.58 -14.99 -2.07
CA VAL A 30 -0.61 -13.93 -1.81
C VAL A 30 -1.19 -12.55 -2.11
N ILE A 31 -1.85 -12.39 -3.27
CA ILE A 31 -2.50 -11.11 -3.64
C ILE A 31 -3.61 -10.77 -2.64
N ARG A 32 -4.44 -11.73 -2.26
CA ARG A 32 -5.52 -11.54 -1.28
C ARG A 32 -5.02 -11.13 0.11
N LEU A 33 -3.85 -11.62 0.52
CA LEU A 33 -3.23 -11.22 1.78
C LEU A 33 -2.62 -9.82 1.71
N ALA A 34 -2.09 -9.43 0.54
CA ALA A 34 -1.41 -8.17 0.34
C ALA A 34 -2.36 -6.98 0.22
N VAL A 35 -3.53 -7.20 -0.38
CA VAL A 35 -4.42 -6.13 -0.83
C VAL A 35 -5.85 -6.39 -0.39
N GLN A 36 -6.52 -5.32 0.04
CA GLN A 36 -7.94 -5.34 0.44
C GLN A 36 -8.71 -4.20 -0.22
N ASN A 37 -9.94 -4.49 -0.64
CA ASN A 37 -10.85 -3.49 -1.20
C ASN A 37 -11.66 -2.84 -0.09
N PHE A 38 -11.86 -1.52 -0.18
CA PHE A 38 -12.78 -0.77 0.67
C PHE A 38 -13.69 0.12 -0.18
N ASN A 39 -14.92 0.30 0.30
CA ASN A 39 -15.84 1.30 -0.22
C ASN A 39 -15.79 2.51 0.69
N ILE A 40 -15.58 3.69 0.12
CA ILE A 40 -15.60 4.93 0.89
C ILE A 40 -17.05 5.30 1.19
N GLU A 41 -17.35 5.51 2.46
CA GLU A 41 -18.63 6.03 2.92
C GLU A 41 -18.43 7.36 3.62
N GLY A 42 -19.07 8.40 3.07
CA GLY A 42 -19.00 9.77 3.58
C GLY A 42 -17.96 10.66 2.92
N MET A 43 -17.94 11.92 3.36
CA MET A 43 -17.22 13.03 2.70
C MET A 43 -15.96 13.48 3.48
N SER A 44 -15.48 12.70 4.45
CA SER A 44 -14.41 13.13 5.37
C SER A 44 -13.05 13.35 4.70
N MET A 45 -12.83 12.76 3.52
CA MET A 45 -11.59 12.85 2.76
C MET A 45 -11.71 13.68 1.48
N GLU A 46 -12.83 14.37 1.27
CA GLU A 46 -12.97 15.29 0.14
C GLU A 46 -12.03 16.52 0.31
N PRO A 47 -11.45 17.00 -0.77
CA PRO A 47 -11.66 16.60 -2.17
C PRO A 47 -10.79 15.45 -2.68
N SER A 48 -9.88 14.91 -1.85
CA SER A 48 -8.92 13.88 -2.28
C SER A 48 -9.59 12.54 -2.59
N LEU A 49 -10.66 12.19 -1.88
CA LEU A 49 -11.45 10.99 -2.06
C LEU A 49 -12.93 11.31 -1.86
N HIS A 50 -13.79 10.73 -2.70
CA HIS A 50 -15.23 11.01 -2.70
C HIS A 50 -16.05 9.85 -2.18
N ASP A 51 -17.28 10.14 -1.77
CA ASP A 51 -18.25 9.13 -1.35
C ASP A 51 -18.51 8.10 -2.47
N LYS A 52 -18.64 6.81 -2.08
CA LYS A 52 -18.87 5.68 -2.98
C LYS A 52 -17.69 5.30 -3.89
N GLU A 53 -16.53 5.89 -3.71
CA GLU A 53 -15.33 5.42 -4.39
C GLU A 53 -14.85 4.09 -3.82
N LEU A 54 -14.37 3.21 -4.71
CA LEU A 54 -13.75 1.94 -4.35
C LEU A 54 -12.23 2.09 -4.39
N ILE A 55 -11.61 1.83 -3.26
CA ILE A 55 -10.16 1.95 -3.08
C ILE A 55 -9.49 0.61 -2.87
N LEU A 56 -8.27 0.53 -3.32
CA LEU A 56 -7.35 -0.55 -3.05
C LEU A 56 -6.42 -0.16 -1.90
N VAL A 57 -6.40 -0.98 -0.85
CA VAL A 57 -5.58 -0.76 0.34
C VAL A 57 -4.46 -1.77 0.38
N ASP A 58 -3.22 -1.27 0.40
CA ASP A 58 -2.01 -2.05 0.54
C ASP A 58 -1.71 -2.28 2.04
N LYS A 59 -1.74 -3.55 2.42
CA LYS A 59 -1.47 -4.00 3.80
C LYS A 59 0.01 -4.35 4.01
N TRP A 60 0.73 -4.63 2.91
CA TRP A 60 2.11 -5.12 2.98
C TRP A 60 3.13 -4.01 3.18
N THR A 61 2.88 -2.83 2.63
CA THR A 61 3.80 -1.69 2.80
C THR A 61 4.18 -1.49 4.26
N TYR A 62 3.20 -1.59 5.17
CA TYR A 62 3.43 -1.35 6.60
C TYR A 62 3.97 -2.55 7.39
N LEU A 63 4.22 -3.68 6.74
CA LEU A 63 5.02 -4.77 7.32
C LEU A 63 6.53 -4.46 7.20
N PHE A 64 6.93 -3.69 6.20
CA PHE A 64 8.34 -3.40 5.91
C PHE A 64 8.72 -1.96 6.21
N HIS A 65 7.77 -1.04 6.20
CA HIS A 65 7.98 0.38 6.40
C HIS A 65 7.04 0.94 7.47
N ALA A 66 7.47 1.97 8.18
CA ALA A 66 6.58 2.70 9.06
C ALA A 66 5.66 3.62 8.23
N PRO A 67 4.41 3.87 8.70
CA PRO A 67 3.56 4.89 8.10
C PRO A 67 4.23 6.26 8.09
N GLY A 68 4.12 6.97 6.96
CA GLY A 68 4.73 8.28 6.71
C GLY A 68 3.74 9.44 6.82
N ARG A 69 4.26 10.68 6.93
CA ARG A 69 3.43 11.89 6.84
C ARG A 69 2.84 12.00 5.43
N GLY A 70 1.55 12.32 5.38
CA GLY A 70 0.80 12.42 4.12
C GLY A 70 0.17 11.10 3.65
N ASP A 71 0.55 9.95 4.22
CA ASP A 71 -0.12 8.69 3.91
C ASP A 71 -1.59 8.74 4.27
N VAL A 72 -2.44 8.28 3.36
CA VAL A 72 -3.85 8.04 3.63
C VAL A 72 -4.00 6.61 4.10
N VAL A 73 -4.50 6.43 5.32
CA VAL A 73 -4.58 5.13 5.98
C VAL A 73 -6.00 4.73 6.27
N VAL A 74 -6.27 3.43 6.12
CA VAL A 74 -7.49 2.78 6.62
C VAL A 74 -7.15 2.10 7.93
N PHE A 75 -7.99 2.28 8.94
CA PHE A 75 -7.77 1.80 10.30
C PHE A 75 -9.08 1.52 11.03
N VAL A 76 -9.03 0.66 12.03
CA VAL A 76 -10.14 0.42 12.95
C VAL A 76 -10.38 1.69 13.78
N ALA A 77 -11.60 2.21 13.74
CA ALA A 77 -11.91 3.50 14.38
C ALA A 77 -11.86 3.41 15.90
N PRO A 78 -10.99 4.18 16.59
CA PRO A 78 -10.91 4.14 18.06
C PRO A 78 -12.25 4.40 18.78
N PRO A 79 -13.12 5.33 18.32
CA PRO A 79 -14.42 5.53 18.96
C PRO A 79 -15.46 4.47 18.59
N HIS A 80 -15.27 3.72 17.50
CA HIS A 80 -16.21 2.73 16.95
C HIS A 80 -15.45 1.53 16.40
N PRO A 81 -15.02 0.57 17.26
CA PRO A 81 -14.18 -0.56 16.85
C PRO A 81 -14.83 -1.54 15.86
N ASP A 82 -16.10 -1.37 15.58
CA ASP A 82 -16.88 -2.10 14.58
C ASP A 82 -16.86 -1.44 13.19
N GLN A 83 -16.18 -0.28 13.06
CA GLN A 83 -16.11 0.50 11.82
C GLN A 83 -14.67 0.79 11.44
N ASP A 84 -14.40 0.83 10.14
CA ASP A 84 -13.12 1.25 9.59
C ASP A 84 -13.22 2.71 9.12
N TYR A 85 -12.24 3.52 9.52
CA TYR A 85 -12.11 4.91 9.09
C TYR A 85 -10.95 5.08 8.13
N ILE A 86 -11.05 6.13 7.31
CA ILE A 86 -9.99 6.55 6.41
C ILE A 86 -9.61 8.00 6.71
N LYS A 87 -8.31 8.26 6.96
CA LYS A 87 -7.78 9.59 7.28
C LYS A 87 -6.34 9.71 6.77
N ARG A 88 -5.84 10.95 6.76
CA ARG A 88 -4.46 11.26 6.40
C ARG A 88 -3.60 11.42 7.65
N ILE A 89 -2.42 10.80 7.64
CA ILE A 89 -1.40 10.97 8.69
C ILE A 89 -0.77 12.36 8.56
N ILE A 90 -0.82 13.13 9.64
CA ILE A 90 -0.27 14.50 9.71
C ILE A 90 0.99 14.53 10.57
N ALA A 91 0.99 13.84 11.72
CA ALA A 91 2.14 13.80 12.61
C ALA A 91 2.48 12.36 13.02
N LEU A 92 3.77 12.11 13.14
CA LEU A 92 4.39 10.82 13.44
C LEU A 92 4.81 10.73 14.92
N PRO A 93 5.18 9.54 15.41
CA PRO A 93 5.80 9.38 16.74
C PRO A 93 7.00 10.32 16.90
N GLY A 94 7.02 11.08 18.00
CA GLY A 94 8.06 12.07 18.30
C GLY A 94 7.76 13.49 17.85
N ASP A 95 6.85 13.68 16.90
CA ASP A 95 6.49 15.03 16.45
C ASP A 95 5.71 15.81 17.51
N THR A 96 5.83 17.11 17.44
CA THR A 96 4.97 18.05 18.15
C THR A 96 3.95 18.64 17.18
N ILE A 97 2.68 18.30 17.35
CA ILE A 97 1.60 18.90 16.57
C ILE A 97 0.94 20.02 17.35
N THR A 98 0.72 21.17 16.68
CA THR A 98 -0.06 22.29 17.20
C THR A 98 -1.11 22.69 16.17
N ILE A 99 -2.36 22.76 16.60
CA ILE A 99 -3.47 23.27 15.77
C ILE A 99 -4.00 24.54 16.45
N ARG A 100 -4.01 25.62 15.69
CA ARG A 100 -4.60 26.89 16.11
C ARG A 100 -5.57 27.32 15.02
N ASP A 101 -6.83 27.44 15.39
CA ASP A 101 -7.91 27.72 14.43
C ASP A 101 -7.87 26.72 13.26
N THR A 102 -7.56 27.18 12.05
CA THR A 102 -7.44 26.36 10.84
C THR A 102 -5.98 25.99 10.50
N THR A 103 -5.02 26.50 11.27
CA THR A 103 -3.59 26.34 10.97
C THR A 103 -3.02 25.10 11.66
N VAL A 104 -2.39 24.22 10.89
CA VAL A 104 -1.69 23.05 11.37
C VAL A 104 -0.18 23.31 11.35
N VAL A 105 0.46 23.08 12.49
CA VAL A 105 1.91 23.24 12.67
C VAL A 105 2.47 21.91 13.18
N VAL A 106 3.50 21.41 12.53
CA VAL A 106 4.23 20.19 12.93
C VAL A 106 5.69 20.54 13.12
N ASP A 107 6.24 20.27 14.32
CA ASP A 107 7.61 20.62 14.72
C ASP A 107 7.99 22.08 14.45
N GLY A 108 7.05 22.98 14.70
CA GLY A 108 7.24 24.43 14.48
C GLY A 108 7.07 24.87 13.01
N VAL A 109 6.86 23.95 12.07
CA VAL A 109 6.64 24.24 10.65
C VAL A 109 5.15 24.31 10.36
N THR A 110 4.67 25.47 9.88
CA THR A 110 3.30 25.62 9.39
C THR A 110 3.13 24.88 8.08
N LEU A 111 2.15 23.97 8.01
CA LEU A 111 1.87 23.20 6.81
C LEU A 111 1.06 24.07 5.81
N SER A 112 1.48 24.04 4.55
CA SER A 112 0.72 24.60 3.43
C SER A 112 -0.07 23.47 2.74
N GLU A 113 -1.27 23.22 3.23
CA GLU A 113 -2.05 22.03 2.91
C GLU A 113 -2.84 22.20 1.62
N SER A 114 -2.18 22.10 0.47
CA SER A 114 -2.77 22.28 -0.87
C SER A 114 -3.87 21.25 -1.22
N TYR A 115 -3.96 20.15 -0.49
CA TYR A 115 -4.97 19.11 -0.65
C TYR A 115 -6.27 19.38 0.13
N VAL A 116 -6.27 20.40 0.97
CA VAL A 116 -7.46 20.83 1.72
C VAL A 116 -8.16 21.93 0.95
N ASP A 117 -9.44 21.77 0.66
CA ASP A 117 -10.26 22.82 0.08
C ASP A 117 -10.38 23.98 1.07
N PRO A 118 -10.06 25.23 0.68
CA PRO A 118 -10.22 26.41 1.52
C PRO A 118 -11.63 26.58 2.10
N HIS A 119 -12.68 26.18 1.38
CA HIS A 119 -14.06 26.20 1.86
C HIS A 119 -14.37 25.10 2.88
N ARG A 120 -13.49 24.10 3.02
CA ARG A 120 -13.62 22.95 3.92
C ARG A 120 -12.57 22.93 5.02
N GLN A 121 -11.78 24.01 5.18
CA GLN A 121 -10.77 24.12 6.24
C GLN A 121 -11.35 24.22 7.64
N GLY A 122 -12.60 24.64 7.75
CA GLY A 122 -13.29 24.74 9.04
C GLY A 122 -13.61 26.16 9.45
N ASN A 123 -14.56 26.29 10.35
CA ASN A 123 -14.93 27.55 10.97
C ASN A 123 -14.23 27.64 12.34
N VAL A 124 -13.77 28.82 12.68
CA VAL A 124 -13.01 29.19 13.90
C VAL A 124 -13.64 28.66 15.21
N TYR A 125 -14.93 28.29 15.19
CA TYR A 125 -15.68 27.87 16.38
C TYR A 125 -15.50 26.36 16.72
N ALA A 126 -14.85 25.57 15.86
CA ALA A 126 -14.87 24.11 16.00
C ALA A 126 -13.63 23.54 16.68
N TYR A 127 -12.52 24.26 16.75
CA TYR A 127 -11.26 23.65 17.17
C TYR A 127 -10.69 24.30 18.42
N LYS A 128 -10.67 23.52 19.49
CA LYS A 128 -9.83 23.81 20.66
C LYS A 128 -8.37 23.86 20.18
N ASN A 129 -7.62 24.85 20.66
CA ASN A 129 -6.18 24.86 20.47
C ASN A 129 -5.60 23.53 20.97
N ILE A 130 -4.99 22.79 20.05
CA ILE A 130 -4.35 21.50 20.35
C ILE A 130 -2.84 21.74 20.33
N SER A 131 -2.15 21.30 21.37
CA SER A 131 -0.70 21.20 21.35
C SER A 131 -0.33 19.88 22.02
N LYS A 132 0.29 18.97 21.27
CA LYS A 132 0.55 17.62 21.74
C LYS A 132 1.82 17.06 21.12
N VAL A 133 2.65 16.41 21.94
CA VAL A 133 3.74 15.54 21.46
C VAL A 133 3.17 14.16 21.20
N ILE A 134 3.53 13.57 20.08
CA ILE A 134 3.02 12.25 19.67
C ILE A 134 3.90 11.17 20.32
N PRO A 135 3.34 10.31 21.18
CA PRO A 135 4.10 9.24 21.82
C PRO A 135 4.50 8.14 20.81
N PRO A 136 5.46 7.27 21.17
CA PRO A 136 5.81 6.10 20.36
C PRO A 136 4.59 5.23 20.03
N ASN A 137 4.53 4.72 18.79
CA ASN A 137 3.45 3.88 18.26
C ASN A 137 2.07 4.56 18.15
N TYR A 138 2.04 5.89 18.13
CA TYR A 138 0.81 6.66 17.88
C TYR A 138 1.01 7.62 16.72
N TYR A 139 -0.09 7.96 16.07
CA TYR A 139 -0.16 8.88 14.95
C TYR A 139 -1.26 9.92 15.17
N PHE A 140 -1.08 11.10 14.59
CA PHE A 140 -2.13 12.10 14.54
C PHE A 140 -2.67 12.15 13.12
N VAL A 141 -3.96 11.91 12.96
CA VAL A 141 -4.60 11.82 11.65
C VAL A 141 -5.73 12.84 11.52
N LEU A 142 -5.88 13.40 10.32
CA LEU A 142 -6.95 14.33 9.97
C LEU A 142 -7.66 13.88 8.70
N GLY A 143 -8.96 14.23 8.60
CA GLY A 143 -9.65 14.20 7.33
C GLY A 143 -9.25 15.39 6.47
N ASP A 144 -9.25 15.22 5.15
CA ASP A 144 -8.99 16.33 4.21
C ASP A 144 -10.15 17.35 4.23
N ASN A 145 -11.38 16.88 4.45
CA ASN A 145 -12.54 17.70 4.77
C ASN A 145 -12.55 18.05 6.27
N ARG A 146 -11.90 19.13 6.65
CA ARG A 146 -11.69 19.54 8.04
C ARG A 146 -12.97 19.80 8.82
N ILE A 147 -14.03 20.26 8.13
CA ILE A 147 -15.35 20.52 8.74
C ILE A 147 -16.13 19.23 8.95
N GLY A 148 -16.08 18.32 7.98
CA GLY A 148 -16.90 17.12 7.94
C GLY A 148 -16.15 15.85 8.37
N SER A 149 -15.15 15.95 9.24
CA SER A 149 -14.34 14.81 9.65
C SER A 149 -14.32 14.65 11.16
N SER A 150 -14.69 13.46 11.63
CA SER A 150 -14.33 12.99 12.98
C SER A 150 -12.96 12.33 12.90
N ASP A 151 -11.98 12.91 13.59
CA ASP A 151 -10.58 12.53 13.51
C ASP A 151 -9.83 12.77 14.84
N SER A 152 -8.50 12.80 14.82
CA SER A 152 -7.67 12.93 16.03
C SER A 152 -7.95 14.18 16.87
N ARG A 153 -8.63 15.16 16.32
CA ARG A 153 -9.08 16.37 17.05
C ARG A 153 -10.19 16.05 18.03
N ASP A 154 -11.01 15.04 17.73
CA ASP A 154 -12.17 14.63 18.51
C ASP A 154 -11.83 13.50 19.49
N TRP A 155 -11.28 12.40 18.96
CA TRP A 155 -11.08 11.15 19.71
C TRP A 155 -9.62 10.87 20.09
N GLY A 156 -8.67 11.72 19.65
CA GLY A 156 -7.27 11.63 20.08
C GLY A 156 -6.37 10.88 19.08
N LEU A 157 -5.33 10.22 19.62
CA LEU A 157 -4.28 9.61 18.81
C LEU A 157 -4.70 8.25 18.26
N LEU A 158 -4.24 7.93 17.05
CA LEU A 158 -4.42 6.64 16.40
C LEU A 158 -3.28 5.70 16.80
N PRO A 159 -3.56 4.56 17.47
CA PRO A 159 -2.55 3.54 17.72
C PRO A 159 -2.06 2.89 16.42
N ARG A 160 -0.77 2.55 16.36
CA ARG A 160 -0.18 1.82 15.22
C ARG A 160 -0.86 0.48 14.96
N SER A 161 -1.30 -0.21 16.04
CA SER A 161 -1.98 -1.51 15.95
C SER A 161 -3.29 -1.47 15.18
N ASP A 162 -3.94 -0.33 15.14
CA ASP A 162 -5.27 -0.19 14.55
C ASP A 162 -5.19 0.13 13.04
N ILE A 163 -3.99 0.43 12.53
CA ILE A 163 -3.78 0.70 11.10
C ILE A 163 -3.84 -0.61 10.32
N ILE A 164 -4.81 -0.73 9.43
CA ILE A 164 -5.02 -1.87 8.54
C ILE A 164 -4.06 -1.81 7.35
N GLY A 165 -3.94 -0.64 6.70
CA GLY A 165 -3.09 -0.46 5.53
C GLY A 165 -3.16 0.94 4.94
N ARG A 166 -2.41 1.15 3.85
CA ARG A 166 -2.31 2.40 3.11
C ARG A 166 -3.26 2.38 1.91
N ALA A 167 -4.03 3.43 1.71
CA ALA A 167 -4.79 3.61 0.48
C ALA A 167 -3.80 3.81 -0.69
N ALA A 168 -3.81 2.89 -1.65
CA ALA A 168 -2.86 2.89 -2.76
C ALA A 168 -3.43 3.59 -4.01
N LEU A 169 -4.67 3.27 -4.37
CA LEU A 169 -5.34 3.84 -5.54
C LEU A 169 -6.86 3.75 -5.42
N VAL A 170 -7.54 4.61 -6.15
CA VAL A 170 -8.98 4.51 -6.43
C VAL A 170 -9.15 3.79 -7.75
N TYR A 171 -9.89 2.70 -7.79
CA TYR A 171 -10.08 1.94 -9.02
C TYR A 171 -11.49 2.08 -9.62
N TRP A 172 -12.44 2.65 -8.86
CA TRP A 172 -13.80 2.91 -9.34
C TRP A 172 -14.49 4.01 -8.51
N PRO A 173 -15.28 4.91 -9.11
CA PRO A 173 -15.32 5.20 -10.54
C PRO A 173 -14.05 5.95 -11.00
N LEU A 174 -13.62 5.71 -12.23
CA LEU A 174 -12.60 6.51 -12.90
C LEU A 174 -13.30 7.51 -13.83
N GLY A 175 -12.84 8.75 -13.86
CA GLY A 175 -13.46 9.82 -14.64
C GLY A 175 -12.64 11.10 -14.70
N GLU A 176 -13.25 12.19 -15.19
CA GLU A 176 -12.56 13.49 -15.31
C GLU A 176 -12.08 14.06 -13.96
N SER A 177 -12.81 13.78 -12.89
CA SER A 177 -12.48 14.24 -11.53
C SER A 177 -11.54 13.30 -10.77
N ASN A 178 -11.32 12.08 -11.27
CA ASN A 178 -10.55 11.04 -10.59
C ASN A 178 -9.74 10.20 -11.58
N ASN A 179 -8.42 10.39 -11.56
CA ASN A 179 -7.47 9.62 -12.37
C ASN A 179 -6.99 8.32 -11.69
N GLY A 180 -7.59 7.96 -10.56
CA GLY A 180 -7.24 6.78 -9.78
C GLY A 180 -6.08 6.97 -8.80
N LEU A 181 -5.36 8.09 -8.87
CA LEU A 181 -4.20 8.34 -8.03
C LEU A 181 -4.55 9.30 -6.88
N LEU A 182 -4.07 8.97 -5.68
CA LEU A 182 -4.13 9.90 -4.56
C LEU A 182 -3.20 11.09 -4.78
N PRO A 183 -3.59 12.31 -4.35
CA PRO A 183 -2.73 13.48 -4.47
C PRO A 183 -1.36 13.27 -3.80
N ASN A 184 -0.29 13.60 -4.52
CA ASN A 184 1.04 13.60 -3.94
C ASN A 184 1.20 14.83 -3.05
N VAL A 185 1.33 14.63 -1.76
CA VAL A 185 1.43 15.66 -0.73
C VAL A 185 2.82 15.75 -0.08
N SER A 186 3.82 15.08 -0.63
CA SER A 186 5.18 15.04 -0.07
C SER A 186 5.79 16.46 0.07
N SER A 187 5.51 17.35 -0.84
CA SER A 187 5.97 18.73 -0.80
C SER A 187 5.44 19.51 0.41
N VAL A 188 4.25 19.18 0.92
CA VAL A 188 3.64 19.82 2.10
C VAL A 188 4.49 19.54 3.35
N PHE A 189 5.05 18.35 3.45
CA PHE A 189 5.82 17.90 4.61
C PHE A 189 7.34 18.03 4.43
N ALA A 190 7.81 18.49 3.27
CA ALA A 190 9.25 18.54 2.94
C ALA A 190 10.10 19.36 3.92
N LYS A 191 9.51 20.35 4.59
CA LYS A 191 10.19 21.22 5.56
C LYS A 191 10.12 20.71 7.01
N VAL A 192 9.31 19.68 7.27
CA VAL A 192 9.16 19.13 8.62
C VAL A 192 10.34 18.23 8.89
N HIS A 193 11.21 18.62 9.82
CA HIS A 193 12.33 17.81 10.24
C HIS A 193 11.83 16.58 11.01
N GLN A 194 12.45 15.43 10.73
CA GLN A 194 12.17 14.23 11.51
C GLN A 194 12.84 14.35 12.89
N THR A 195 12.11 14.78 13.87
CA THR A 195 12.61 14.98 15.24
C THR A 195 12.64 13.67 16.03
N GLY A 196 12.30 12.55 15.44
CA GLY A 196 12.15 11.26 16.13
C GLY A 196 12.96 10.10 15.55
N SER A 197 14.03 10.34 14.79
CA SER A 197 14.89 9.24 14.37
C SER A 197 15.63 8.69 15.60
N VAL A 198 15.21 7.51 16.07
CA VAL A 198 16.09 6.64 16.87
C VAL A 198 17.40 6.51 16.10
N PRO A 199 18.58 6.78 16.71
CA PRO A 199 19.85 6.69 16.01
C PRO A 199 20.01 5.26 15.48
N GLY A 200 19.93 5.05 14.20
CA GLY A 200 20.13 3.74 13.56
C GLY A 200 19.24 3.42 12.35
N THR A 201 18.17 4.13 12.09
CA THR A 201 17.36 3.89 10.90
C THR A 201 17.46 5.07 9.95
N GLN A 202 18.37 5.00 8.99
CA GLN A 202 18.35 5.89 7.84
C GLN A 202 17.10 5.55 7.03
N HIS A 203 16.10 6.43 7.07
CA HIS A 203 15.00 6.39 6.11
C HIS A 203 15.54 6.83 4.75
N THR A 204 15.96 5.87 3.97
CA THR A 204 16.07 6.06 2.54
C THR A 204 14.66 6.34 2.04
N GLU A 205 14.47 7.49 1.39
CA GLU A 205 13.22 7.73 0.65
C GLU A 205 13.02 6.55 -0.29
N ALA A 206 12.13 5.65 0.07
CA ALA A 206 11.72 4.60 -0.82
C ALA A 206 10.81 5.25 -1.88
N THR A 207 11.42 5.70 -2.97
CA THR A 207 10.74 5.59 -4.24
C THR A 207 10.18 4.19 -4.27
N VAL A 208 8.88 4.06 -4.51
CA VAL A 208 8.25 2.75 -4.70
C VAL A 208 8.94 2.15 -5.92
N ASP A 209 10.05 1.45 -5.68
CA ASP A 209 10.68 0.61 -6.66
C ASP A 209 9.72 -0.54 -6.91
N MET A 210 8.95 -0.41 -7.98
CA MET A 210 8.18 -1.52 -8.55
C MET A 210 9.07 -2.74 -8.82
N ASP A 211 10.40 -2.56 -8.86
CA ASP A 211 11.40 -3.61 -9.00
C ASP A 211 11.46 -4.57 -7.80
N GLY A 212 11.15 -4.13 -6.58
CA GLY A 212 11.11 -5.00 -5.40
C GLY A 212 9.97 -6.02 -5.44
N MET A 213 8.83 -5.68 -6.03
CA MET A 213 7.70 -6.61 -6.20
C MET A 213 7.99 -7.62 -7.32
N PHE A 214 8.75 -7.23 -8.35
CA PHE A 214 9.23 -8.13 -9.41
C PHE A 214 10.27 -9.13 -8.91
N LEU A 215 11.13 -8.77 -7.95
CA LEU A 215 12.16 -9.66 -7.39
C LEU A 215 11.56 -10.84 -6.59
N LEU A 216 10.40 -10.70 -5.97
CA LEU A 216 9.72 -11.81 -5.29
C LEU A 216 9.00 -12.77 -6.26
N LEU A 217 8.65 -12.32 -7.46
CA LEU A 217 8.05 -13.15 -8.52
C LEU A 217 9.09 -13.80 -9.45
N MET A 218 10.33 -13.25 -9.49
CA MET A 218 11.42 -13.74 -10.35
C MET A 218 11.87 -15.18 -10.07
N PRO A 219 11.97 -15.70 -8.83
CA PRO A 219 12.40 -17.09 -8.64
C PRO A 219 11.42 -18.09 -9.24
N CYS A 220 10.12 -17.81 -9.25
CA CYS A 220 9.12 -18.68 -9.88
C CYS A 220 9.23 -18.69 -11.42
N LEU A 221 9.46 -17.52 -12.04
CA LEU A 221 9.66 -17.40 -13.48
C LEU A 221 11.02 -17.99 -13.90
N PHE A 222 12.06 -17.84 -13.09
CA PHE A 222 13.39 -18.39 -13.39
C PHE A 222 13.39 -19.92 -13.37
N VAL A 223 12.65 -20.55 -12.45
CA VAL A 223 12.49 -22.03 -12.42
C VAL A 223 11.75 -22.54 -13.67
N ILE A 224 10.74 -21.81 -14.14
CA ILE A 224 9.99 -22.18 -15.35
C ILE A 224 10.87 -22.02 -16.62
N PHE A 225 11.66 -20.94 -16.67
CA PHE A 225 12.48 -20.64 -17.84
C PHE A 225 13.76 -21.48 -17.92
N SER A 226 14.39 -21.79 -16.78
CA SER A 226 15.58 -22.66 -16.75
C SER A 226 15.26 -24.12 -17.11
N ARG A 227 14.06 -24.61 -16.77
CA ARG A 227 13.60 -25.95 -17.19
C ARG A 227 13.35 -26.05 -18.69
N ARG A 228 12.87 -24.97 -19.36
CA ARG A 228 12.73 -24.99 -20.84
C ARG A 228 14.07 -25.11 -21.56
N ARG A 229 15.14 -24.52 -21.05
CA ARG A 229 16.48 -24.61 -21.64
C ARG A 229 17.09 -26.01 -21.49
N SER A 230 16.86 -26.72 -20.38
CA SER A 230 17.36 -28.08 -20.20
C SER A 230 16.68 -29.11 -21.10
N LEU A 231 15.41 -28.90 -21.45
CA LEU A 231 14.68 -29.78 -22.37
C LEU A 231 15.09 -29.59 -23.85
N GLN A 232 15.51 -28.41 -24.24
CA GLN A 232 16.03 -28.18 -25.60
C GLN A 232 17.48 -28.71 -25.76
N ALA A 233 18.30 -28.67 -24.71
CA ALA A 233 19.65 -29.22 -24.73
C ALA A 233 19.68 -30.75 -24.81
N ALA A 234 18.66 -31.42 -24.24
CA ALA A 234 18.53 -32.89 -24.32
C ALA A 234 18.03 -33.42 -25.69
N SER A 235 17.35 -32.56 -26.47
CA SER A 235 16.84 -32.91 -27.80
C SER A 235 17.87 -32.77 -28.94
N GLY A 236 18.94 -31.98 -28.72
CA GLY A 236 19.91 -31.62 -29.77
C GLY A 236 21.01 -32.68 -30.04
N ASN A 237 21.14 -33.73 -29.25
CA ASN A 237 22.33 -34.64 -29.34
C ASN A 237 22.01 -36.01 -29.93
N ARG A 238 20.99 -36.15 -30.77
CA ARG A 238 20.71 -37.40 -31.48
C ARG A 238 20.66 -37.25 -33.01
N LYS A 239 21.59 -36.57 -33.62
CA LYS A 239 21.84 -36.64 -35.06
C LYS A 239 23.34 -36.60 -35.33
N GLY A 240 23.93 -37.73 -35.58
CA GLY A 240 25.30 -37.82 -36.12
C GLY A 240 26.03 -39.10 -35.80
N ARG A 241 25.62 -40.23 -36.39
CA ARG A 241 26.54 -41.36 -36.75
C ARG A 241 25.94 -42.15 -37.88
N CYS A 242 26.32 -41.79 -39.09
CA CYS A 242 26.31 -42.74 -40.20
C CYS A 242 27.61 -43.52 -40.18
N PRO A 243 27.62 -44.86 -40.27
CA PRO A 243 28.80 -45.60 -40.61
C PRO A 243 28.82 -45.85 -42.14
N TYR A 244 29.77 -45.23 -42.82
CA TYR A 244 30.20 -45.65 -44.14
C TYR A 244 30.96 -46.95 -44.05
N ARG A 245 30.53 -48.03 -44.78
CA ARG A 245 31.31 -49.22 -45.04
C ARG A 245 31.18 -49.60 -46.51
N ARG A 246 32.31 -49.86 -47.08
CA ARG A 246 32.54 -50.38 -48.42
C ARG A 246 31.75 -51.65 -48.71
#